data_a5e33c9e9cc90c19b03d2ec5d8963a7c
#
_entry.id   a5e33c9e9cc90c19b03d2ec5d8963a7c
#
_cell.length_a   1.000
_cell.length_b   1.000
_cell.length_c   1.000
_cell.angle_alpha   90.00
_cell.angle_beta   90.00
_cell.angle_gamma   90.00
#
_symmetry.space_group_name_H-M   'P 1'
#
loop_
_entity.id
_entity.type
_entity.pdbx_description
1 polymer ?
#
loop_
_entity_poly.entity_id
_entity_poly.type
_entity_poly.pdbx_seq_one_letter_code
_entity_poly.pdbx_strand_id
1 'polypeptide(L)'
;MQEPSQTLEAAESVTVVPLTQDRYSEWDQFCLQSPDSWFWHTTHWLEYTLQFRPELQPRSLSFLCIQAGAIVAICPLIVETYQHEGEYVREFSYGGDAGPAPALADFLSDKTRKRVLRRIFAHVDQLADELRVGRASFRMSPLAPSFSNVTAPQMNPMLKWGFNDISLATQVIDLTAEEQQLLRKMRKGHRADITRAAKLMQATIFDKDSITHERFERYRLLHKKAAGRVTRPLATFQMMYDWIRNGLAILSAARLNGSDLGFALISVYRDGAYYSSSCEDPDHKNLPIGHILQWRAMQWLRQFSIRKYEIGMQAHHSQPHMIVSNKESNISFFKRGFGGDAVPLWRAEKFYSRPYCLRILRERAEKFSATMGEAVD
;
A
#
# COMPACT_ATOMS: atom_id res chain seq x y z
N MET A 1 12.83 -2.63 52.54
CA MET A 1 11.97 -3.52 51.72
C MET A 1 11.19 -2.62 50.81
N GLN A 2 11.64 -2.50 49.53
CA GLN A 2 10.91 -1.77 48.49
C GLN A 2 9.74 -2.65 48.05
N GLU A 3 8.56 -2.04 47.97
CA GLU A 3 7.30 -2.71 47.69
C GLU A 3 7.28 -3.43 46.32
N PRO A 4 6.85 -4.69 46.26
CA PRO A 4 6.75 -5.48 45.01
C PRO A 4 5.74 -4.89 43.98
N SER A 5 4.87 -3.97 44.40
CA SER A 5 3.82 -3.37 43.59
C SER A 5 4.33 -2.37 42.54
N GLN A 6 5.34 -1.55 42.86
CA GLN A 6 5.88 -0.55 41.93
C GLN A 6 6.71 -1.17 40.78
N THR A 7 7.36 -2.31 41.03
CA THR A 7 8.12 -3.02 40.00
C THR A 7 7.23 -3.77 39.02
N LEU A 8 6.08 -4.26 39.44
CA LEU A 8 5.10 -4.91 38.56
C LEU A 8 4.34 -3.90 37.66
N GLU A 9 3.98 -2.73 38.21
CA GLU A 9 3.35 -1.66 37.40
C GLU A 9 4.31 -1.06 36.40
N ALA A 10 5.59 -0.89 36.72
CA ALA A 10 6.61 -0.42 35.79
C ALA A 10 6.86 -1.41 34.65
N ALA A 11 6.83 -2.73 34.90
CA ALA A 11 6.94 -3.78 33.89
C ALA A 11 5.71 -3.88 32.98
N GLU A 12 4.55 -3.38 33.42
CA GLU A 12 3.30 -3.35 32.62
C GLU A 12 3.14 -2.06 31.78
N SER A 13 3.90 -1.02 32.05
CA SER A 13 3.78 0.27 31.33
C SER A 13 4.32 0.18 29.90
N VAL A 14 3.57 0.74 28.95
CA VAL A 14 3.99 0.87 27.54
C VAL A 14 4.53 2.27 27.32
N THR A 15 5.83 2.38 27.04
CA THR A 15 6.51 3.63 26.71
C THR A 15 6.46 3.89 25.21
N VAL A 16 6.11 5.10 24.81
CA VAL A 16 6.15 5.56 23.42
C VAL A 16 7.50 6.24 23.19
N VAL A 17 8.20 5.82 22.13
CA VAL A 17 9.53 6.33 21.77
C VAL A 17 9.50 6.76 20.29
N PRO A 18 9.81 8.03 19.94
CA PRO A 18 9.88 8.46 18.56
C PRO A 18 10.85 7.61 17.73
N LEU A 19 10.51 7.39 16.47
CA LEU A 19 11.42 6.71 15.53
C LEU A 19 12.50 7.70 15.08
N THR A 20 13.75 7.34 15.33
CA THR A 20 14.95 8.04 14.88
C THR A 20 15.74 7.15 13.91
N GLN A 21 16.62 7.71 13.09
CA GLN A 21 17.34 6.95 12.05
C GLN A 21 18.22 5.82 12.62
N ASP A 22 18.81 6.03 13.79
CA ASP A 22 19.60 5.01 14.50
C ASP A 22 18.77 3.77 14.89
N ARG A 23 17.44 3.88 14.91
CA ARG A 23 16.52 2.78 15.22
C ARG A 23 15.84 2.15 13.99
N TYR A 24 16.23 2.54 12.79
CA TYR A 24 15.63 1.99 11.55
C TYR A 24 15.84 0.48 11.42
N SER A 25 17.01 -0.02 11.81
CA SER A 25 17.29 -1.46 11.77
C SER A 25 16.36 -2.25 12.72
N GLU A 26 16.16 -1.76 13.95
CA GLU A 26 15.24 -2.39 14.92
C GLU A 26 13.79 -2.36 14.41
N TRP A 27 13.38 -1.25 13.81
CA TRP A 27 12.05 -1.08 13.21
C TRP A 27 11.82 -2.08 12.07
N ASP A 28 12.75 -2.18 11.14
CA ASP A 28 12.59 -3.09 9.98
C ASP A 28 12.69 -4.56 10.41
N GLN A 29 13.49 -4.88 11.42
CA GLN A 29 13.50 -6.21 12.04
C GLN A 29 12.15 -6.53 12.69
N PHE A 30 11.52 -5.56 13.37
CA PHE A 30 10.17 -5.73 13.90
C PHE A 30 9.15 -5.95 12.78
N CYS A 31 9.26 -5.23 11.67
CA CYS A 31 8.39 -5.41 10.49
C CYS A 31 8.49 -6.83 9.92
N LEU A 32 9.65 -7.47 9.95
CA LEU A 32 9.82 -8.85 9.50
C LEU A 32 9.12 -9.87 10.41
N GLN A 33 8.98 -9.57 11.69
CA GLN A 33 8.43 -10.50 12.70
C GLN A 33 6.93 -10.28 12.96
N SER A 34 6.45 -9.04 12.86
CA SER A 34 5.06 -8.72 13.17
C SER A 34 4.09 -9.32 12.13
N PRO A 35 3.04 -10.02 12.57
CA PRO A 35 2.01 -10.54 11.66
C PRO A 35 1.10 -9.44 11.09
N ASP A 36 1.09 -8.24 11.70
CA ASP A 36 0.26 -7.11 11.27
C ASP A 36 0.96 -6.26 10.20
N SER A 37 2.27 -6.46 9.99
CA SER A 37 3.07 -5.63 9.09
C SER A 37 3.21 -6.22 7.69
N TRP A 38 3.44 -5.34 6.73
CA TRP A 38 3.88 -5.64 5.38
C TRP A 38 4.79 -4.50 4.90
N PHE A 39 5.29 -4.54 3.65
CA PHE A 39 6.22 -3.56 3.06
C PHE A 39 5.91 -2.10 3.40
N TRP A 40 4.61 -1.76 3.48
CA TRP A 40 4.15 -0.40 3.82
C TRP A 40 4.55 0.10 5.21
N HIS A 41 4.97 -0.80 6.11
CA HIS A 41 5.42 -0.46 7.46
C HIS A 41 6.93 -0.20 7.54
N THR A 42 7.70 -0.61 6.52
CA THR A 42 9.16 -0.51 6.53
C THR A 42 9.64 0.93 6.43
N THR A 43 10.88 1.16 6.88
CA THR A 43 11.56 2.46 6.71
C THR A 43 11.75 2.79 5.24
N HIS A 44 11.91 1.82 4.36
CA HIS A 44 11.96 2.01 2.92
C HIS A 44 10.70 2.69 2.35
N TRP A 45 9.52 2.30 2.82
CA TRP A 45 8.28 2.93 2.42
C TRP A 45 8.06 4.28 3.09
N LEU A 46 8.46 4.41 4.36
CA LEU A 46 8.42 5.68 5.09
C LEU A 46 9.22 6.76 4.37
N GLU A 47 10.51 6.48 4.09
CA GLU A 47 11.41 7.41 3.39
C GLU A 47 10.89 7.78 1.99
N TYR A 48 10.40 6.79 1.24
CA TYR A 48 9.78 7.03 -0.05
C TYR A 48 8.59 8.00 0.07
N THR A 49 7.72 7.79 1.05
CA THR A 49 6.50 8.61 1.22
C THR A 49 6.85 10.04 1.62
N LEU A 50 7.87 10.23 2.46
CA LEU A 50 8.37 11.56 2.84
C LEU A 50 8.88 12.38 1.64
N GLN A 51 9.24 11.73 0.54
CA GLN A 51 9.72 12.40 -0.67
C GLN A 51 8.74 12.34 -1.85
N PHE A 52 7.66 11.54 -1.73
CA PHE A 52 6.76 11.29 -2.85
C PHE A 52 5.96 12.50 -3.29
N ARG A 53 5.45 13.27 -2.32
CA ARG A 53 4.64 14.48 -2.55
C ARG A 53 5.14 15.63 -1.68
N PRO A 54 6.25 16.27 -2.06
CA PRO A 54 6.86 17.33 -1.25
C PRO A 54 5.94 18.55 -1.06
N GLU A 55 4.98 18.76 -1.96
CA GLU A 55 3.96 19.80 -1.82
C GLU A 55 3.04 19.60 -0.60
N LEU A 56 2.95 18.39 -0.07
CA LEU A 56 2.24 18.09 1.18
C LEU A 56 3.07 18.35 2.44
N GLN A 57 4.32 18.81 2.30
CA GLN A 57 5.24 19.07 3.42
C GLN A 57 5.23 17.93 4.47
N PRO A 58 5.47 16.67 4.07
CA PRO A 58 5.33 15.54 4.96
C PRO A 58 6.42 15.55 6.04
N ARG A 59 6.04 15.19 7.28
CA ARG A 59 6.96 15.04 8.42
C ARG A 59 6.62 13.76 9.18
N SER A 60 7.62 12.91 9.42
CA SER A 60 7.44 11.70 10.21
C SER A 60 7.21 12.02 11.69
N LEU A 61 6.21 11.37 12.24
CA LEU A 61 5.89 11.29 13.66
C LEU A 61 5.82 9.83 14.09
N SER A 62 6.39 8.93 13.29
CA SER A 62 6.39 7.50 13.56
C SER A 62 7.05 7.18 14.90
N PHE A 63 6.56 6.16 15.60
CA PHE A 63 7.05 5.82 16.94
C PHE A 63 6.98 4.32 17.21
N LEU A 64 7.82 3.88 18.15
CA LEU A 64 7.82 2.54 18.72
C LEU A 64 7.09 2.54 20.06
N CYS A 65 6.47 1.43 20.39
CA CYS A 65 5.97 1.14 21.73
C CYS A 65 6.87 0.07 22.36
N ILE A 66 7.45 0.40 23.52
CA ILE A 66 8.38 -0.47 24.26
C ILE A 66 7.73 -0.87 25.57
N GLN A 67 7.81 -2.17 25.91
CA GLN A 67 7.38 -2.72 27.20
C GLN A 67 8.44 -3.70 27.69
N ALA A 68 8.88 -3.57 28.92
CA ALA A 68 9.92 -4.41 29.52
C ALA A 68 11.19 -4.54 28.63
N GLY A 69 11.61 -3.44 27.98
CA GLY A 69 12.77 -3.40 27.10
C GLY A 69 12.58 -3.97 25.69
N ALA A 70 11.43 -4.57 25.38
CA ALA A 70 11.14 -5.12 24.06
C ALA A 70 10.19 -4.19 23.26
N ILE A 71 10.38 -4.14 21.94
CA ILE A 71 9.42 -3.48 21.04
C ILE A 71 8.17 -4.36 20.96
N VAL A 72 7.04 -3.82 21.39
CA VAL A 72 5.74 -4.52 21.38
C VAL A 72 4.81 -4.03 20.26
N ALA A 73 5.08 -2.86 19.71
CA ALA A 73 4.35 -2.33 18.56
C ALA A 73 5.14 -1.21 17.87
N ILE A 74 4.77 -0.95 16.63
CA ILE A 74 5.18 0.22 15.85
C ILE A 74 3.94 0.93 15.31
N CYS A 75 4.03 2.25 15.18
CA CYS A 75 3.01 3.06 14.52
C CYS A 75 3.68 3.96 13.48
N PRO A 76 3.61 3.60 12.18
CA PRO A 76 3.98 4.52 11.12
C PRO A 76 3.01 5.70 11.14
N LEU A 77 3.52 6.93 11.22
CA LEU A 77 2.69 8.13 11.28
C LEU A 77 3.41 9.27 10.56
N ILE A 78 2.74 9.88 9.60
CA ILE A 78 3.20 11.08 8.90
C ILE A 78 2.14 12.16 9.07
N VAL A 79 2.54 13.37 9.44
CA VAL A 79 1.72 14.55 9.30
C VAL A 79 2.03 15.22 7.97
N GLU A 80 0.99 15.44 7.18
CA GLU A 80 1.03 16.17 5.91
C GLU A 80 0.33 17.51 6.09
N THR A 81 0.91 18.58 5.53
CA THR A 81 0.38 19.94 5.62
C THR A 81 0.24 20.51 4.22
N TYR A 82 -0.93 21.00 3.89
CA TYR A 82 -1.20 21.62 2.59
C TYR A 82 -2.16 22.81 2.74
N GLN A 83 -2.19 23.67 1.71
CA GLN A 83 -3.17 24.77 1.67
C GLN A 83 -4.44 24.32 0.96
N HIS A 84 -5.57 24.67 1.54
CA HIS A 84 -6.89 24.49 0.96
C HIS A 84 -7.73 25.74 1.22
N GLU A 85 -8.20 26.40 0.17
CA GLU A 85 -8.98 27.65 0.26
C GLU A 85 -8.33 28.74 1.14
N GLY A 86 -7.00 28.83 1.10
CA GLY A 86 -6.22 29.81 1.85
C GLY A 86 -5.88 29.42 3.31
N GLU A 87 -6.43 28.30 3.80
CA GLU A 87 -6.13 27.79 5.13
C GLU A 87 -5.11 26.63 5.09
N TYR A 88 -4.28 26.53 6.14
CA TYR A 88 -3.41 25.38 6.33
C TYR A 88 -4.19 24.22 6.96
N VAL A 89 -4.19 23.10 6.25
CA VAL A 89 -4.80 21.85 6.68
C VAL A 89 -3.72 20.84 7.03
N ARG A 90 -3.92 20.09 8.13
CA ARG A 90 -3.04 18.98 8.50
C ARG A 90 -3.82 17.70 8.58
N GLU A 91 -3.22 16.63 8.05
CA GLU A 91 -3.76 15.28 8.13
C GLU A 91 -2.67 14.28 8.53
N PHE A 92 -3.07 13.22 9.23
CA PHE A 92 -2.24 12.02 9.32
C PHE A 92 -2.56 11.14 8.11
N SER A 93 -1.66 11.18 7.12
CA SER A 93 -1.81 10.52 5.82
C SER A 93 -0.44 10.15 5.23
N TYR A 94 -0.44 9.41 4.14
CA TYR A 94 0.76 8.93 3.45
C TYR A 94 0.68 9.27 1.96
N GLY A 95 1.27 10.38 1.56
CA GLY A 95 1.21 10.89 0.18
C GLY A 95 -0.22 11.28 -0.23
N GLY A 96 -1.04 11.74 0.73
CA GLY A 96 -2.46 12.07 0.54
C GLY A 96 -3.41 10.87 0.61
N ASP A 97 -2.91 9.67 0.96
CA ASP A 97 -3.72 8.45 1.13
C ASP A 97 -3.62 7.91 2.58
N ALA A 98 -4.37 6.85 2.89
CA ALA A 98 -4.32 6.20 4.19
C ALA A 98 -2.93 5.60 4.47
N GLY A 99 -2.36 5.90 5.64
CA GLY A 99 -1.12 5.29 6.12
C GLY A 99 -1.32 3.85 6.61
N PRO A 100 -0.23 3.08 6.82
CA PRO A 100 -0.35 1.75 7.41
C PRO A 100 -0.82 1.84 8.86
N ALA A 101 -1.75 0.97 9.25
CA ALA A 101 -2.23 0.87 10.62
C ALA A 101 -1.10 0.40 11.56
N PRO A 102 -1.19 0.66 12.88
CA PRO A 102 -0.19 0.16 13.82
C PRO A 102 -0.01 -1.36 13.71
N ALA A 103 1.24 -1.83 13.81
CA ALA A 103 1.60 -3.24 13.82
C ALA A 103 2.08 -3.67 15.21
N LEU A 104 1.63 -4.85 15.67
CA LEU A 104 1.91 -5.37 16.99
C LEU A 104 2.77 -6.64 16.92
N ALA A 105 3.49 -6.91 18.01
CA ALA A 105 4.25 -8.14 18.15
C ALA A 105 3.33 -9.36 18.25
N ASP A 106 3.77 -10.49 17.69
CA ASP A 106 3.00 -11.73 17.64
C ASP A 106 2.77 -12.37 19.03
N PHE A 107 3.75 -12.24 19.90
CA PHE A 107 3.73 -12.86 21.24
C PHE A 107 2.75 -12.22 22.24
N LEU A 108 2.07 -11.13 21.87
CA LEU A 108 1.15 -10.42 22.76
C LEU A 108 -0.18 -11.17 22.92
N SER A 109 -0.62 -11.34 24.17
CA SER A 109 -1.99 -11.78 24.45
C SER A 109 -3.03 -10.76 23.97
N ASP A 110 -4.25 -11.19 23.69
CA ASP A 110 -5.35 -10.30 23.28
C ASP A 110 -5.60 -9.14 24.25
N LYS A 111 -5.48 -9.40 25.56
CA LYS A 111 -5.61 -8.37 26.60
C LYS A 111 -4.50 -7.32 26.44
N THR A 112 -3.27 -7.75 26.25
CA THR A 112 -2.11 -6.87 26.05
C THR A 112 -2.21 -6.12 24.73
N ARG A 113 -2.57 -6.79 23.62
CA ARG A 113 -2.81 -6.13 22.32
C ARG A 113 -3.81 -4.97 22.46
N LYS A 114 -4.94 -5.17 23.14
CA LYS A 114 -5.94 -4.11 23.38
C LYS A 114 -5.36 -2.95 24.21
N ARG A 115 -4.53 -3.24 25.23
CA ARG A 115 -3.88 -2.22 26.06
C ARG A 115 -2.87 -1.41 25.24
N VAL A 116 -2.04 -2.06 24.43
CA VAL A 116 -1.05 -1.42 23.55
C VAL A 116 -1.75 -0.53 22.53
N LEU A 117 -2.78 -1.04 21.83
CA LEU A 117 -3.55 -0.24 20.86
C LEU A 117 -4.22 0.98 21.51
N ARG A 118 -4.77 0.84 22.72
CA ARG A 118 -5.31 1.98 23.46
C ARG A 118 -4.25 3.04 23.71
N ARG A 119 -3.04 2.63 24.08
CA ARG A 119 -1.93 3.57 24.30
C ARG A 119 -1.50 4.26 23.01
N ILE A 120 -1.41 3.50 21.90
CA ILE A 120 -1.09 4.04 20.56
C ILE A 120 -2.11 5.09 20.14
N PHE A 121 -3.42 4.74 20.15
CA PHE A 121 -4.44 5.69 19.69
C PHE A 121 -4.62 6.88 20.62
N ALA A 122 -4.41 6.73 21.93
CA ALA A 122 -4.36 7.87 22.83
C ALA A 122 -3.19 8.83 22.49
N HIS A 123 -2.03 8.30 22.09
CA HIS A 123 -0.91 9.14 21.67
C HIS A 123 -1.16 9.78 20.29
N VAL A 124 -1.76 9.06 19.35
CA VAL A 124 -2.17 9.63 18.05
C VAL A 124 -3.19 10.74 18.24
N ASP A 125 -4.17 10.55 19.13
CA ASP A 125 -5.18 11.57 19.46
C ASP A 125 -4.56 12.82 20.12
N GLN A 126 -3.59 12.62 21.02
CA GLN A 126 -2.82 13.73 21.62
C GLN A 126 -2.06 14.53 20.56
N LEU A 127 -1.32 13.85 19.67
CA LEU A 127 -0.59 14.50 18.57
C LEU A 127 -1.55 15.23 17.62
N ALA A 128 -2.74 14.65 17.38
CA ALA A 128 -3.75 15.28 16.53
C ALA A 128 -4.27 16.60 17.14
N ASP A 129 -4.47 16.64 18.45
CA ASP A 129 -4.88 17.86 19.16
C ASP A 129 -3.76 18.92 19.15
N GLU A 130 -2.55 18.54 19.55
CA GLU A 130 -1.37 19.42 19.58
C GLU A 130 -1.08 20.08 18.23
N LEU A 131 -1.21 19.31 17.14
CA LEU A 131 -0.94 19.76 15.76
C LEU A 131 -2.18 20.31 15.04
N ARG A 132 -3.34 20.28 15.67
CA ARG A 132 -4.64 20.66 15.06
C ARG A 132 -4.89 19.89 13.76
N VAL A 133 -4.74 18.58 13.82
CA VAL A 133 -5.00 17.67 12.68
C VAL A 133 -6.49 17.59 12.41
N GLY A 134 -6.90 17.70 11.15
CA GLY A 134 -8.31 17.59 10.79
C GLY A 134 -8.79 16.13 10.71
N ARG A 135 -7.92 15.22 10.23
CA ARG A 135 -8.26 13.83 10.00
C ARG A 135 -7.02 12.92 10.10
N ALA A 136 -7.21 11.71 10.60
CA ALA A 136 -6.27 10.60 10.45
C ALA A 136 -6.88 9.50 9.58
N SER A 137 -6.07 8.89 8.72
CA SER A 137 -6.49 7.78 7.86
C SER A 137 -5.50 6.62 7.92
N PHE A 138 -6.01 5.42 8.17
CA PHE A 138 -5.20 4.19 8.24
C PHE A 138 -5.74 3.11 7.31
N ARG A 139 -4.83 2.22 6.86
CA ARG A 139 -5.15 1.02 6.08
C ARG A 139 -4.42 -0.20 6.62
N MET A 140 -5.00 -1.38 6.43
CA MET A 140 -4.40 -2.67 6.73
C MET A 140 -4.10 -3.39 5.42
N SER A 141 -2.89 -3.93 5.30
CA SER A 141 -2.51 -4.66 4.08
C SER A 141 -3.13 -6.06 4.08
N PRO A 142 -3.82 -6.47 3.01
CA PRO A 142 -4.33 -7.84 2.88
C PRO A 142 -3.20 -8.87 2.69
N LEU A 143 -1.96 -8.40 2.49
CA LEU A 143 -0.76 -9.24 2.40
C LEU A 143 -0.10 -9.47 3.76
N ALA A 144 -0.48 -8.71 4.80
CA ALA A 144 0.00 -8.96 6.16
C ALA A 144 -0.65 -10.26 6.70
N PRO A 145 0.11 -11.15 7.38
CA PRO A 145 -0.39 -12.45 7.85
C PRO A 145 -1.70 -12.41 8.62
N SER A 146 -1.86 -11.42 9.51
CA SER A 146 -3.10 -11.24 10.30
C SER A 146 -4.35 -10.99 9.45
N PHE A 147 -4.20 -10.46 8.24
CA PHE A 147 -5.33 -10.08 7.39
C PHE A 147 -5.45 -10.95 6.13
N SER A 148 -4.46 -11.77 5.86
CA SER A 148 -4.36 -12.54 4.63
C SER A 148 -5.02 -13.93 4.67
N ASN A 149 -5.34 -14.46 5.85
CA ASN A 149 -5.88 -15.81 6.06
C ASN A 149 -7.29 -15.81 6.69
N VAL A 150 -8.03 -14.73 6.49
CA VAL A 150 -9.36 -14.59 7.07
C VAL A 150 -10.37 -15.44 6.32
N THR A 151 -10.88 -16.46 6.96
CA THR A 151 -11.89 -17.40 6.43
C THR A 151 -13.33 -17.01 6.78
N ALA A 152 -13.52 -16.06 7.70
CA ALA A 152 -14.85 -15.63 8.16
C ALA A 152 -15.07 -14.13 7.88
N PRO A 153 -16.31 -13.67 7.69
CA PRO A 153 -16.63 -12.26 7.60
C PRO A 153 -16.14 -11.52 8.85
N GLN A 154 -15.39 -10.44 8.64
CA GLN A 154 -14.88 -9.61 9.73
C GLN A 154 -15.36 -8.18 9.58
N MET A 155 -15.49 -7.51 10.70
CA MET A 155 -15.65 -6.05 10.74
C MET A 155 -14.27 -5.39 10.72
N ASN A 156 -14.19 -4.20 10.13
CA ASN A 156 -12.98 -3.39 10.18
C ASN A 156 -12.51 -3.20 11.64
N PRO A 157 -11.33 -3.70 12.02
CA PRO A 157 -10.85 -3.66 13.41
C PRO A 157 -10.69 -2.24 13.98
N MET A 158 -10.51 -1.22 13.11
CA MET A 158 -10.33 0.17 13.50
C MET A 158 -11.59 0.82 14.09
N LEU A 159 -12.78 0.26 13.81
CA LEU A 159 -14.06 0.80 14.32
C LEU A 159 -14.11 0.83 15.86
N LYS A 160 -13.44 -0.12 16.52
CA LYS A 160 -13.34 -0.17 18.00
C LYS A 160 -12.58 1.00 18.61
N TRP A 161 -11.87 1.78 17.78
CA TRP A 161 -11.03 2.90 18.19
C TRP A 161 -11.59 4.26 17.75
N GLY A 162 -12.87 4.29 17.38
CA GLY A 162 -13.57 5.53 17.01
C GLY A 162 -13.30 6.00 15.58
N PHE A 163 -12.83 5.10 14.72
CA PHE A 163 -12.68 5.38 13.29
C PHE A 163 -13.97 5.03 12.53
N ASN A 164 -14.23 5.76 11.46
CA ASN A 164 -15.28 5.44 10.49
C ASN A 164 -14.72 4.49 9.43
N ASP A 165 -15.55 3.58 8.95
CA ASP A 165 -15.19 2.64 7.88
C ASP A 165 -15.23 3.32 6.51
N ILE A 166 -14.10 3.27 5.80
CA ILE A 166 -13.95 3.68 4.40
C ILE A 166 -13.28 2.57 3.59
N SER A 167 -13.51 1.32 3.97
CA SER A 167 -12.90 0.16 3.34
C SER A 167 -13.27 0.05 1.87
N LEU A 168 -12.36 -0.52 1.12
CA LEU A 168 -12.48 -0.82 -0.30
C LEU A 168 -12.31 -2.32 -0.51
N ALA A 169 -12.35 -2.75 -1.77
CA ALA A 169 -11.92 -4.08 -2.16
C ALA A 169 -10.59 -4.03 -2.90
N THR A 170 -9.79 -5.08 -2.77
CA THR A 170 -8.61 -5.30 -3.60
C THR A 170 -8.61 -6.71 -4.15
N GLN A 171 -7.88 -6.95 -5.24
CA GLN A 171 -7.80 -8.26 -5.87
C GLN A 171 -6.50 -8.96 -5.48
N VAL A 172 -6.59 -10.14 -4.88
CA VAL A 172 -5.44 -10.96 -4.48
C VAL A 172 -5.48 -12.29 -5.22
N ILE A 173 -4.36 -12.64 -5.84
CA ILE A 173 -4.17 -13.88 -6.58
C ILE A 173 -3.37 -14.83 -5.71
N ASP A 174 -3.92 -16.03 -5.47
CA ASP A 174 -3.21 -17.13 -4.81
C ASP A 174 -2.25 -17.77 -5.82
N LEU A 175 -0.96 -17.53 -5.62
CA LEU A 175 0.12 -18.07 -6.47
C LEU A 175 0.56 -19.49 -6.08
N THR A 176 -0.01 -20.11 -5.05
CA THR A 176 0.29 -21.51 -4.69
C THR A 176 -0.31 -22.49 -5.71
N ALA A 177 -1.33 -22.05 -6.45
CA ALA A 177 -1.96 -22.84 -7.51
C ALA A 177 -1.01 -23.11 -8.69
N GLU A 178 -1.18 -24.24 -9.36
CA GLU A 178 -0.43 -24.56 -10.57
C GLU A 178 -0.66 -23.56 -11.71
N GLU A 179 0.34 -23.37 -12.57
CA GLU A 179 0.29 -22.38 -13.64
C GLU A 179 -0.93 -22.54 -14.56
N GLN A 180 -1.29 -23.77 -14.90
CA GLN A 180 -2.48 -24.06 -15.68
C GLN A 180 -3.77 -23.69 -14.95
N GLN A 181 -3.81 -23.84 -13.64
CA GLN A 181 -4.97 -23.45 -12.81
C GLN A 181 -5.09 -21.93 -12.74
N LEU A 182 -3.97 -21.20 -12.60
CA LEU A 182 -3.94 -19.74 -12.67
C LEU A 182 -4.51 -19.25 -14.00
N LEU A 183 -4.05 -19.81 -15.12
CA LEU A 183 -4.56 -19.49 -16.45
C LEU A 183 -6.07 -19.78 -16.57
N ARG A 184 -6.55 -20.92 -16.07
CA ARG A 184 -8.00 -21.27 -16.11
C ARG A 184 -8.87 -20.30 -15.36
N LYS A 185 -8.38 -19.73 -14.23
CA LYS A 185 -9.09 -18.73 -13.42
C LYS A 185 -9.13 -17.36 -14.11
N MET A 186 -8.27 -17.08 -15.08
CA MET A 186 -8.27 -15.83 -15.81
C MET A 186 -9.44 -15.74 -16.80
N ARG A 187 -9.89 -14.52 -17.07
CA ARG A 187 -10.88 -14.24 -18.12
C ARG A 187 -10.39 -14.77 -19.47
N LYS A 188 -11.31 -15.28 -20.31
CA LYS A 188 -10.97 -15.85 -21.65
C LYS A 188 -10.15 -14.86 -22.51
N GLY A 189 -10.55 -13.56 -22.51
CA GLY A 189 -9.81 -12.52 -23.24
C GLY A 189 -8.37 -12.37 -22.75
N HIS A 190 -8.14 -12.36 -21.43
CA HIS A 190 -6.79 -12.25 -20.85
C HIS A 190 -5.90 -13.42 -21.25
N ARG A 191 -6.43 -14.65 -21.26
CA ARG A 191 -5.67 -15.83 -21.76
C ARG A 191 -5.29 -15.68 -23.23
N ALA A 192 -6.22 -15.22 -24.07
CA ALA A 192 -5.97 -14.98 -25.49
C ALA A 192 -4.91 -13.88 -25.70
N ASP A 193 -5.00 -12.80 -24.94
CA ASP A 193 -4.06 -11.69 -24.99
C ASP A 193 -2.66 -12.08 -24.48
N ILE A 194 -2.55 -12.87 -23.42
CA ILE A 194 -1.26 -13.43 -22.98
C ILE A 194 -0.64 -14.30 -24.06
N THR A 195 -1.44 -15.20 -24.68
CA THR A 195 -0.96 -16.07 -25.76
C THR A 195 -0.51 -15.26 -26.98
N ARG A 196 -1.26 -14.22 -27.35
CA ARG A 196 -0.91 -13.31 -28.45
C ARG A 196 0.38 -12.53 -28.13
N ALA A 197 0.48 -11.98 -26.92
CA ALA A 197 1.64 -11.21 -26.48
C ALA A 197 2.92 -12.07 -26.46
N ALA A 198 2.83 -13.30 -25.97
CA ALA A 198 3.98 -14.23 -25.90
C ALA A 198 4.55 -14.62 -27.29
N LYS A 199 3.73 -14.52 -28.35
CA LYS A 199 4.19 -14.73 -29.74
C LYS A 199 4.84 -13.48 -30.34
N LEU A 200 4.47 -12.30 -29.87
CA LEU A 200 4.89 -11.02 -30.45
C LEU A 200 6.06 -10.39 -29.70
N MET A 201 6.10 -10.54 -28.38
CA MET A 201 6.98 -9.79 -27.50
C MET A 201 7.79 -10.72 -26.60
N GLN A 202 9.01 -10.29 -26.28
CA GLN A 202 9.80 -10.89 -25.22
C GLN A 202 9.51 -10.21 -23.89
N ALA A 203 9.20 -10.97 -22.84
CA ALA A 203 9.04 -10.46 -21.49
C ALA A 203 10.15 -10.98 -20.57
N THR A 204 10.81 -10.07 -19.85
CA THR A 204 11.96 -10.36 -18.98
C THR A 204 11.71 -9.76 -17.59
N ILE A 205 12.10 -10.50 -16.55
CA ILE A 205 12.13 -9.98 -15.17
C ILE A 205 13.55 -9.52 -14.84
N PHE A 206 13.66 -8.35 -14.27
CA PHE A 206 14.88 -7.81 -13.68
C PHE A 206 14.71 -7.79 -12.16
N ASP A 207 15.54 -8.54 -11.47
CA ASP A 207 15.62 -8.67 -10.02
C ASP A 207 16.90 -8.01 -9.48
N LYS A 208 17.23 -8.27 -8.21
CA LYS A 208 18.41 -7.70 -7.53
C LYS A 208 19.73 -8.01 -8.23
N ASP A 209 19.83 -9.15 -8.91
CA ASP A 209 21.06 -9.66 -9.55
C ASP A 209 21.17 -9.23 -11.02
N SER A 210 20.06 -8.86 -11.66
CA SER A 210 19.97 -8.59 -13.10
C SER A 210 19.62 -7.15 -13.46
N ILE A 211 19.13 -6.34 -12.50
CA ILE A 211 18.79 -4.94 -12.77
C ILE A 211 20.05 -4.08 -12.97
N THR A 212 20.03 -3.24 -13.99
CA THR A 212 21.04 -2.19 -14.20
C THR A 212 20.42 -0.81 -14.11
N HIS A 213 21.23 0.19 -13.78
CA HIS A 213 20.77 1.58 -13.75
C HIS A 213 20.22 2.03 -15.10
N GLU A 214 20.87 1.64 -16.20
CA GLU A 214 20.40 1.92 -17.56
C GLU A 214 19.00 1.36 -17.82
N ARG A 215 18.75 0.09 -17.41
CA ARG A 215 17.45 -0.55 -17.57
C ARG A 215 16.36 0.15 -16.76
N PHE A 216 16.68 0.54 -15.54
CA PHE A 216 15.74 1.26 -14.69
C PHE A 216 15.45 2.67 -15.22
N GLU A 217 16.45 3.34 -15.78
CA GLU A 217 16.28 4.65 -16.40
C GLU A 217 15.35 4.60 -17.61
N ARG A 218 15.39 3.54 -18.41
CA ARG A 218 14.42 3.31 -19.50
C ARG A 218 12.99 3.20 -18.97
N TYR A 219 12.80 2.50 -17.85
CA TYR A 219 11.49 2.48 -17.17
C TYR A 219 11.04 3.89 -16.77
N ARG A 220 11.90 4.67 -16.14
CA ARG A 220 11.57 6.04 -15.71
C ARG A 220 11.20 6.95 -16.89
N LEU A 221 11.95 6.87 -17.98
CA LEU A 221 11.70 7.66 -19.19
C LEU A 221 10.39 7.26 -19.87
N LEU A 222 10.12 5.95 -20.00
CA LEU A 222 8.86 5.46 -20.55
C LEU A 222 7.67 5.82 -19.64
N HIS A 223 7.86 5.79 -18.33
CA HIS A 223 6.83 6.21 -17.37
C HIS A 223 6.46 7.70 -17.55
N LYS A 224 7.46 8.57 -17.76
CA LYS A 224 7.23 9.99 -18.08
C LYS A 224 6.49 10.15 -19.41
N LYS A 225 6.90 9.42 -20.47
CA LYS A 225 6.24 9.42 -21.80
C LYS A 225 4.78 8.99 -21.67
N ALA A 226 4.50 7.87 -21.01
CA ALA A 226 3.16 7.32 -20.84
C ALA A 226 2.22 8.23 -20.03
N ALA A 227 2.75 8.91 -19.02
CA ALA A 227 1.99 9.85 -18.19
C ALA A 227 1.84 11.25 -18.79
N GLY A 228 2.62 11.59 -19.81
CA GLY A 228 2.71 12.94 -20.41
C GLY A 228 3.33 13.99 -19.47
N ARG A 229 3.76 13.62 -18.27
CA ARG A 229 4.34 14.50 -17.25
C ARG A 229 5.25 13.75 -16.28
N VAL A 230 6.02 14.49 -15.50
CA VAL A 230 6.70 13.92 -14.33
C VAL A 230 5.66 13.66 -13.24
N THR A 231 5.54 12.42 -12.77
CA THR A 231 4.52 11.99 -11.82
C THR A 231 5.02 11.98 -10.37
N ARG A 232 6.34 11.98 -10.18
CA ARG A 232 6.99 11.94 -8.87
C ARG A 232 8.43 12.46 -8.95
N PRO A 233 9.02 12.91 -7.84
CA PRO A 233 10.43 13.37 -7.80
C PRO A 233 11.41 12.28 -8.23
N LEU A 234 12.57 12.68 -8.77
CA LEU A 234 13.63 11.77 -9.19
C LEU A 234 14.14 10.89 -8.04
N ALA A 235 14.25 11.45 -6.84
CA ALA A 235 14.68 10.72 -5.65
C ALA A 235 13.81 9.49 -5.37
N THR A 236 12.49 9.57 -5.59
CA THR A 236 11.59 8.42 -5.40
C THR A 236 11.80 7.32 -6.45
N PHE A 237 12.21 7.67 -7.68
CA PHE A 237 12.62 6.65 -8.65
C PHE A 237 13.94 5.98 -8.23
N GLN A 238 14.90 6.75 -7.68
CA GLN A 238 16.13 6.17 -7.15
C GLN A 238 15.82 5.17 -6.02
N MET A 239 14.95 5.52 -5.09
CA MET A 239 14.51 4.59 -4.03
C MET A 239 13.86 3.32 -4.61
N MET A 240 13.03 3.43 -5.65
CA MET A 240 12.44 2.27 -6.32
C MET A 240 13.50 1.38 -7.00
N TYR A 241 14.56 1.95 -7.54
CA TYR A 241 15.73 1.21 -8.03
C TYR A 241 16.43 0.48 -6.89
N ASP A 242 16.64 1.16 -5.76
CA ASP A 242 17.27 0.59 -4.58
C ASP A 242 16.41 -0.54 -3.98
N TRP A 243 15.08 -0.46 -4.05
CA TRP A 243 14.21 -1.58 -3.65
C TRP A 243 14.49 -2.84 -4.48
N ILE A 244 14.68 -2.70 -5.79
CA ILE A 244 15.03 -3.85 -6.64
C ILE A 244 16.39 -4.40 -6.24
N ARG A 245 17.40 -3.52 -6.07
CA ARG A 245 18.76 -3.91 -5.66
C ARG A 245 18.80 -4.63 -4.31
N ASN A 246 17.87 -4.31 -3.41
CA ASN A 246 17.74 -4.92 -2.09
C ASN A 246 16.77 -6.12 -2.06
N GLY A 247 16.25 -6.57 -3.21
CA GLY A 247 15.32 -7.70 -3.29
C GLY A 247 13.91 -7.40 -2.77
N LEU A 248 13.56 -6.12 -2.61
CA LEU A 248 12.24 -5.65 -2.15
C LEU A 248 11.28 -5.36 -3.32
N ALA A 249 11.76 -5.45 -4.55
CA ALA A 249 10.96 -5.31 -5.76
C ALA A 249 11.59 -6.06 -6.94
N ILE A 250 10.78 -6.24 -7.99
CA ILE A 250 11.22 -6.68 -9.32
C ILE A 250 10.66 -5.74 -10.39
N LEU A 251 11.32 -5.70 -11.54
CA LEU A 251 10.86 -4.97 -12.72
C LEU A 251 10.59 -5.94 -13.86
N SER A 252 9.31 -6.09 -14.25
CA SER A 252 8.92 -6.80 -15.47
C SER A 252 9.00 -5.86 -16.66
N ALA A 253 9.62 -6.29 -17.76
CA ALA A 253 9.76 -5.51 -18.99
C ALA A 253 9.28 -6.29 -20.20
N ALA A 254 8.52 -5.66 -21.10
CA ALA A 254 8.10 -6.21 -22.39
C ALA A 254 8.83 -5.49 -23.53
N ARG A 255 9.36 -6.28 -24.50
CA ARG A 255 10.15 -5.76 -25.62
C ARG A 255 9.66 -6.32 -26.95
N LEU A 256 9.71 -5.51 -27.98
CA LEU A 256 9.44 -5.87 -29.37
C LEU A 256 10.53 -5.27 -30.26
N ASN A 257 11.18 -6.10 -31.09
CA ASN A 257 12.22 -5.68 -32.03
C ASN A 257 13.33 -4.81 -31.39
N GLY A 258 13.73 -5.17 -30.14
CA GLY A 258 14.74 -4.43 -29.40
C GLY A 258 14.26 -3.21 -28.62
N SER A 259 13.04 -2.71 -28.84
CA SER A 259 12.44 -1.58 -28.15
C SER A 259 11.65 -2.02 -26.92
N ASP A 260 11.79 -1.25 -25.82
CA ASP A 260 10.98 -1.44 -24.60
C ASP A 260 9.60 -0.85 -24.80
N LEU A 261 8.55 -1.68 -24.68
CA LEU A 261 7.14 -1.29 -24.86
C LEU A 261 6.39 -1.07 -23.55
N GLY A 262 6.89 -1.63 -22.47
CA GLY A 262 6.24 -1.45 -21.18
C GLY A 262 7.03 -2.04 -20.04
N PHE A 263 6.71 -1.57 -18.84
CA PHE A 263 7.29 -2.02 -17.58
C PHE A 263 6.23 -2.12 -16.49
N ALA A 264 6.45 -3.06 -15.57
CA ALA A 264 5.69 -3.16 -14.33
C ALA A 264 6.65 -3.38 -13.16
N LEU A 265 6.61 -2.49 -12.18
CA LEU A 265 7.30 -2.63 -10.90
C LEU A 265 6.39 -3.35 -9.92
N ILE A 266 6.88 -4.42 -9.33
CA ILE A 266 6.18 -5.22 -8.33
C ILE A 266 7.00 -5.21 -7.05
N SER A 267 6.45 -4.68 -5.96
CA SER A 267 7.06 -4.78 -4.64
C SER A 267 6.91 -6.21 -4.12
N VAL A 268 7.97 -6.72 -3.49
CA VAL A 268 8.05 -8.07 -2.91
C VAL A 268 8.47 -7.94 -1.46
N TYR A 269 7.72 -8.55 -0.55
CA TYR A 269 8.06 -8.55 0.86
C TYR A 269 7.50 -9.79 1.53
N ARG A 270 8.35 -10.54 2.23
CA ARG A 270 8.01 -11.85 2.82
C ARG A 270 7.49 -12.80 1.71
N ASP A 271 6.28 -13.34 1.87
CA ASP A 271 5.63 -14.25 0.92
C ASP A 271 4.56 -13.57 0.04
N GLY A 272 4.52 -12.23 0.06
CA GLY A 272 3.56 -11.42 -0.69
C GLY A 272 4.21 -10.50 -1.73
N ALA A 273 3.46 -10.18 -2.76
CA ALA A 273 3.84 -9.21 -3.79
C ALA A 273 2.70 -8.23 -4.08
N TYR A 274 3.04 -7.01 -4.47
CA TYR A 274 2.08 -5.96 -4.81
C TYR A 274 2.45 -5.27 -6.13
N TYR A 275 1.45 -5.10 -7.00
CA TYR A 275 1.58 -4.35 -8.25
C TYR A 275 1.66 -2.84 -7.98
N SER A 276 2.87 -2.30 -7.93
CA SER A 276 3.14 -0.96 -7.42
C SER A 276 3.03 0.12 -8.49
N SER A 277 3.54 -0.14 -9.70
CA SER A 277 3.58 0.87 -10.77
C SER A 277 3.75 0.22 -12.12
N SER A 278 3.22 0.85 -13.17
CA SER A 278 3.44 0.41 -14.55
C SER A 278 3.40 1.57 -15.53
N CYS A 279 3.96 1.31 -16.70
CA CYS A 279 3.80 2.16 -17.88
C CYS A 279 3.83 1.31 -19.15
N GLU A 280 3.06 1.74 -20.14
CA GLU A 280 3.04 1.15 -21.47
C GLU A 280 3.26 2.26 -22.49
N ASP A 281 3.92 1.93 -23.60
CA ASP A 281 4.18 2.89 -24.66
C ASP A 281 2.86 3.34 -25.31
N PRO A 282 2.52 4.64 -25.24
CA PRO A 282 1.27 5.15 -25.79
C PRO A 282 1.16 4.99 -27.31
N ASP A 283 2.26 4.78 -28.02
CA ASP A 283 2.25 4.56 -29.45
C ASP A 283 1.87 3.12 -29.82
N HIS A 284 1.78 2.22 -28.83
CA HIS A 284 1.53 0.77 -29.03
C HIS A 284 0.27 0.27 -28.27
N LYS A 285 -0.75 1.10 -28.13
CA LYS A 285 -1.98 0.80 -27.34
C LYS A 285 -2.74 -0.48 -27.76
N ASN A 286 -2.57 -0.94 -29.00
CA ASN A 286 -3.23 -2.14 -29.51
C ASN A 286 -2.51 -3.45 -29.15
N LEU A 287 -1.36 -3.37 -28.50
CA LEU A 287 -0.62 -4.54 -28.05
C LEU A 287 -0.98 -4.90 -26.61
N PRO A 288 -1.10 -6.19 -26.27
CA PRO A 288 -1.46 -6.62 -24.92
C PRO A 288 -0.25 -6.62 -23.96
N ILE A 289 0.41 -5.46 -23.85
CA ILE A 289 1.66 -5.27 -23.10
C ILE A 289 1.46 -5.59 -21.62
N GLY A 290 0.46 -5.00 -20.98
CA GLY A 290 0.18 -5.22 -19.57
C GLY A 290 -0.14 -6.69 -19.24
N HIS A 291 -0.76 -7.42 -20.17
CA HIS A 291 -1.08 -8.83 -19.96
C HIS A 291 0.18 -9.70 -19.84
N ILE A 292 1.16 -9.52 -20.72
CA ILE A 292 2.40 -10.30 -20.66
C ILE A 292 3.29 -9.89 -19.48
N LEU A 293 3.32 -8.60 -19.12
CA LEU A 293 4.05 -8.11 -17.97
C LEU A 293 3.56 -8.78 -16.69
N GLN A 294 2.24 -8.82 -16.47
CA GLN A 294 1.64 -9.43 -15.30
C GLN A 294 1.83 -10.94 -15.28
N TRP A 295 1.63 -11.60 -16.43
CA TRP A 295 1.79 -13.04 -16.52
C TRP A 295 3.23 -13.46 -16.21
N ARG A 296 4.22 -12.76 -16.78
CA ARG A 296 5.62 -13.06 -16.54
C ARG A 296 6.02 -12.80 -15.08
N ALA A 297 5.46 -11.74 -14.47
CA ALA A 297 5.66 -11.48 -13.06
C ALA A 297 5.10 -12.63 -12.19
N MET A 298 3.87 -13.11 -12.45
CA MET A 298 3.30 -14.25 -11.71
C MET A 298 4.13 -15.50 -11.81
N GLN A 299 4.65 -15.83 -13.01
CA GLN A 299 5.52 -16.98 -13.21
C GLN A 299 6.80 -16.88 -12.38
N TRP A 300 7.44 -15.71 -12.38
CA TRP A 300 8.65 -15.46 -11.60
C TRP A 300 8.36 -15.52 -10.08
N LEU A 301 7.32 -14.85 -9.61
CA LEU A 301 6.93 -14.82 -8.20
C LEU A 301 6.71 -16.24 -7.65
N ARG A 302 6.05 -17.11 -8.40
CA ARG A 302 5.86 -18.52 -8.02
C ARG A 302 7.18 -19.27 -7.86
N GLN A 303 8.15 -19.06 -8.76
CA GLN A 303 9.47 -19.72 -8.71
C GLN A 303 10.25 -19.33 -7.44
N PHE A 304 10.01 -18.11 -6.93
CA PHE A 304 10.63 -17.58 -5.71
C PHE A 304 9.76 -17.71 -4.45
N SER A 305 8.80 -18.66 -4.47
CA SER A 305 7.96 -19.01 -3.31
C SER A 305 7.09 -17.88 -2.78
N ILE A 306 6.80 -16.87 -3.59
CA ILE A 306 5.80 -15.86 -3.27
C ILE A 306 4.42 -16.49 -3.43
N ARG A 307 3.61 -16.40 -2.37
CA ARG A 307 2.32 -17.10 -2.27
C ARG A 307 1.14 -16.26 -2.69
N LYS A 308 1.22 -14.94 -2.51
CA LYS A 308 0.12 -14.00 -2.74
C LYS A 308 0.56 -12.83 -3.60
N TYR A 309 -0.28 -12.48 -4.56
CA TYR A 309 -0.05 -11.33 -5.40
C TYR A 309 -1.28 -10.41 -5.38
N GLU A 310 -1.15 -9.27 -4.72
CA GLU A 310 -2.16 -8.21 -4.76
C GLU A 310 -1.98 -7.39 -6.04
N ILE A 311 -2.89 -7.59 -6.98
CA ILE A 311 -2.87 -6.86 -8.26
C ILE A 311 -3.48 -5.46 -8.12
N GLY A 312 -4.11 -5.18 -6.99
CA GLY A 312 -4.47 -3.86 -6.53
C GLY A 312 -5.97 -3.60 -6.43
N MET A 313 -6.23 -2.44 -5.87
CA MET A 313 -7.54 -1.95 -5.50
C MET A 313 -8.57 -2.07 -6.63
N GLN A 314 -9.81 -2.39 -6.23
CA GLN A 314 -10.99 -2.46 -7.08
C GLN A 314 -11.86 -1.21 -6.84
N ALA A 315 -12.01 -0.41 -7.87
CA ALA A 315 -12.81 0.79 -7.84
C ALA A 315 -14.24 0.50 -8.34
N HIS A 316 -15.23 0.98 -7.61
CA HIS A 316 -16.65 0.84 -7.93
C HIS A 316 -17.36 2.17 -7.71
N HIS A 317 -18.30 2.55 -8.59
CA HIS A 317 -19.08 3.80 -8.51
C HIS A 317 -20.05 3.87 -7.32
N SER A 318 -20.22 2.79 -6.57
CA SER A 318 -21.16 2.69 -5.45
C SER A 318 -20.62 3.16 -4.10
N GLN A 319 -19.42 3.76 -4.05
CA GLN A 319 -18.76 4.15 -2.80
C GLN A 319 -18.64 5.68 -2.69
N PRO A 320 -19.49 6.36 -1.90
CA PRO A 320 -19.49 7.83 -1.81
C PRO A 320 -18.18 8.45 -1.33
N HIS A 321 -17.34 7.68 -0.62
CA HIS A 321 -16.02 8.13 -0.17
C HIS A 321 -14.92 7.95 -1.23
N MET A 322 -15.24 7.32 -2.37
CA MET A 322 -14.32 7.11 -3.47
C MET A 322 -15.05 7.31 -4.80
N ILE A 323 -14.89 8.48 -5.39
CA ILE A 323 -15.41 8.76 -6.72
C ILE A 323 -14.47 8.16 -7.77
N VAL A 324 -15.01 7.36 -8.64
CA VAL A 324 -14.26 6.55 -9.61
C VAL A 324 -14.46 7.12 -11.01
N SER A 325 -13.37 7.42 -11.68
CA SER A 325 -13.37 7.76 -13.11
C SER A 325 -13.52 6.52 -13.99
N ASN A 326 -13.98 6.70 -15.23
CA ASN A 326 -14.05 5.62 -16.23
C ASN A 326 -12.68 4.95 -16.43
N LYS A 327 -11.59 5.70 -16.34
CA LYS A 327 -10.23 5.15 -16.40
C LYS A 327 -9.94 4.19 -15.24
N GLU A 328 -10.29 4.55 -14.01
CA GLU A 328 -10.09 3.70 -12.84
C GLU A 328 -10.98 2.46 -12.87
N SER A 329 -12.21 2.59 -13.35
CA SER A 329 -13.11 1.47 -13.59
C SER A 329 -12.50 0.48 -14.59
N ASN A 330 -11.98 0.97 -15.73
CA ASN A 330 -11.31 0.15 -16.74
C ASN A 330 -10.04 -0.53 -16.20
N ILE A 331 -9.25 0.16 -15.38
CA ILE A 331 -8.09 -0.43 -14.69
C ILE A 331 -8.53 -1.56 -13.74
N SER A 332 -9.60 -1.35 -12.99
CA SER A 332 -10.17 -2.37 -12.09
C SER A 332 -10.69 -3.57 -12.89
N PHE A 333 -11.37 -3.33 -14.01
CA PHE A 333 -11.81 -4.38 -14.90
C PHE A 333 -10.64 -5.19 -15.49
N PHE A 334 -9.56 -4.53 -15.91
CA PHE A 334 -8.32 -5.18 -16.35
C PHE A 334 -7.74 -6.05 -15.23
N LYS A 335 -7.57 -5.52 -14.03
CA LYS A 335 -7.02 -6.26 -12.88
C LYS A 335 -7.83 -7.52 -12.56
N ARG A 336 -9.16 -7.43 -12.49
CA ARG A 336 -10.04 -8.58 -12.23
C ARG A 336 -9.89 -9.69 -13.27
N GLY A 337 -9.49 -9.35 -14.48
CA GLY A 337 -9.31 -10.34 -15.56
C GLY A 337 -8.22 -11.36 -15.30
N PHE A 338 -7.27 -11.10 -14.41
CA PHE A 338 -6.23 -12.04 -14.02
C PHE A 338 -6.68 -13.11 -13.02
N GLY A 339 -7.93 -13.08 -12.58
CA GLY A 339 -8.46 -13.99 -11.58
C GLY A 339 -8.11 -13.55 -10.14
N GLY A 340 -8.07 -14.51 -9.22
CA GLY A 340 -7.93 -14.23 -7.78
C GLY A 340 -9.25 -13.86 -7.13
N ASP A 341 -9.18 -13.49 -5.86
CA ASP A 341 -10.33 -13.18 -5.02
C ASP A 341 -10.36 -11.70 -4.66
N ALA A 342 -11.57 -11.13 -4.65
CA ALA A 342 -11.79 -9.80 -4.09
C ALA A 342 -11.80 -9.91 -2.56
N VAL A 343 -10.85 -9.26 -1.91
CA VAL A 343 -10.72 -9.26 -0.45
C VAL A 343 -10.88 -7.84 0.09
N PRO A 344 -11.31 -7.68 1.36
CA PRO A 344 -11.38 -6.37 1.98
C PRO A 344 -9.99 -5.71 2.02
N LEU A 345 -9.90 -4.48 1.55
CA LEU A 345 -8.82 -3.55 1.87
C LEU A 345 -9.34 -2.66 2.99
N TRP A 346 -9.10 -3.08 4.23
CA TRP A 346 -9.55 -2.34 5.40
C TRP A 346 -8.93 -0.96 5.43
N ARG A 347 -9.78 0.06 5.39
CA ARG A 347 -9.41 1.46 5.51
C ARG A 347 -10.34 2.14 6.50
N ALA A 348 -9.79 3.07 7.27
CA ALA A 348 -10.57 3.77 8.26
C ALA A 348 -10.08 5.22 8.40
N GLU A 349 -11.00 6.13 8.74
CA GLU A 349 -10.68 7.52 9.00
C GLU A 349 -11.29 8.00 10.31
N LYS A 350 -10.61 8.92 10.99
CA LYS A 350 -11.10 9.57 12.20
C LYS A 350 -10.95 11.07 12.06
N PHE A 351 -12.02 11.82 12.32
CA PHE A 351 -12.03 13.27 12.27
C PHE A 351 -11.79 13.85 13.66
N TYR A 352 -10.94 14.85 13.74
CA TYR A 352 -10.63 15.61 14.97
C TYR A 352 -11.23 17.02 14.95
N SER A 353 -11.69 17.49 13.79
CA SER A 353 -12.30 18.79 13.60
C SER A 353 -13.68 18.66 12.98
N ARG A 354 -14.73 19.16 13.68
CA ARG A 354 -16.10 19.16 13.15
C ARG A 354 -16.25 19.97 11.85
N PRO A 355 -15.69 21.20 11.74
CA PRO A 355 -15.74 21.95 10.49
C PRO A 355 -15.07 21.19 9.34
N TYR A 356 -13.91 20.58 9.59
CA TYR A 356 -13.20 19.78 8.61
C TYR A 356 -14.00 18.55 8.17
N CYS A 357 -14.60 17.82 9.10
CA CYS A 357 -15.47 16.68 8.82
C CYS A 357 -16.63 17.07 7.89
N LEU A 358 -17.34 18.15 8.23
CA LEU A 358 -18.47 18.63 7.44
C LEU A 358 -18.05 19.02 6.01
N ARG A 359 -16.87 19.65 5.87
CA ARG A 359 -16.32 19.99 4.56
C ARG A 359 -16.08 18.74 3.72
N ILE A 360 -15.33 17.78 4.23
CA ILE A 360 -15.00 16.52 3.51
C ILE A 360 -16.27 15.76 3.11
N LEU A 361 -17.27 15.69 4.00
CA LEU A 361 -18.52 15.02 3.69
C LEU A 361 -19.32 15.73 2.60
N ARG A 362 -19.35 17.08 2.59
CA ARG A 362 -19.96 17.88 1.54
C ARG A 362 -19.27 17.67 0.20
N GLU A 363 -17.93 17.78 0.15
CA GLU A 363 -17.16 17.52 -1.08
C GLU A 363 -17.42 16.12 -1.65
N ARG A 364 -17.52 15.11 -0.78
CA ARG A 364 -17.86 13.74 -1.20
C ARG A 364 -19.27 13.64 -1.74
N ALA A 365 -20.24 14.25 -1.07
CA ALA A 365 -21.64 14.25 -1.50
C ALA A 365 -21.81 14.97 -2.84
N GLU A 366 -21.17 16.12 -3.03
CA GLU A 366 -21.19 16.88 -4.29
C GLU A 366 -20.58 16.08 -5.45
N LYS A 367 -19.39 15.49 -5.22
CA LYS A 367 -18.74 14.64 -6.24
C LYS A 367 -19.58 13.40 -6.56
N PHE A 368 -20.16 12.75 -5.55
CA PHE A 368 -20.97 11.57 -5.75
C PHE A 368 -22.28 11.91 -6.52
N SER A 369 -22.96 12.99 -6.13
CA SER A 369 -24.19 13.43 -6.81
C SER A 369 -23.94 13.84 -8.26
N ALA A 370 -22.76 14.35 -8.60
CA ALA A 370 -22.39 14.67 -9.98
C ALA A 370 -22.29 13.42 -10.88
N THR A 371 -22.05 12.24 -10.29
CA THR A 371 -22.02 10.96 -11.04
C THR A 371 -23.40 10.31 -11.17
N MET A 372 -24.43 10.84 -10.48
CA MET A 372 -25.80 10.33 -10.56
C MET A 372 -26.42 10.74 -11.90
N GLY A 373 -26.69 9.78 -12.76
CA GLY A 373 -27.22 10.01 -14.11
C GLY A 373 -26.23 9.68 -15.23
N GLU A 374 -24.95 9.46 -14.94
CA GLU A 374 -24.06 8.79 -15.88
C GLU A 374 -24.42 7.29 -15.90
N ALA A 375 -24.90 6.82 -17.04
CA ALA A 375 -25.23 5.39 -17.20
C ALA A 375 -23.98 4.56 -16.93
N VAL A 376 -24.13 3.58 -16.06
CA VAL A 376 -23.12 2.52 -15.86
C VAL A 376 -23.33 1.53 -16.99
N ASP A 377 -22.58 1.69 -18.10
CA ASP A 377 -22.52 0.71 -19.19
C ASP A 377 -21.72 -0.55 -18.78
#